data_e0e9fee0d286f9f83a2c167a0aa89894
#
_entry.id   e0e9fee0d286f9f83a2c167a0aa89894
#
_cell.length_a   1.000
_cell.length_b   1.000
_cell.length_c   1.000
_cell.angle_alpha   90.00
_cell.angle_beta   90.00
_cell.angle_gamma   90.00
#
_symmetry.space_group_name_H-M   'P 1'
#
loop_
_entity.id
_entity.type
_entity.pdbx_description
1 polymer ?
#
loop_
_entity_poly.entity_id
_entity_poly.type
_entity_poly.pdbx_seq_one_letter_code
_entity_poly.pdbx_strand_id
1 'polypeptide(L)'
;MKKILVILVMLCSLCQAIGKEKNALLLLDSELEKKELYDARKEARIDSLRRQKFSSSQEQYDIYDALFNEYASYKYDSAYSYSNRLRELAISLHEKDKIVHAGCSKVFCLLSAGFFKEAFEEAEKINPEGCSADALVNYYQTMVRLNYSIADYNYEEDWLPEYLKTGNDFSEKLLALLDQRSQDWHYHHADLLMKSGRTAESVGEFTYLMDQDIDLHRRAIVASCLGWMYLQNNDTEKAVEYLANAAICDLQSSTKETTALRMLADVLSRLGQIDRPTRYVRESFDDANFYNARLRKIEVGAVLPIIEQNRNDSLQRQKDFLLIGIIVAILIILAAIAAIIFIRRQNRKLDSLNAKLAEADDIKTAYIGSSFYQNAEYIDKISILYKTVDRMLITKQYEELRRSVKESAINKERDRMYESFDNTFLTIFPSFVQEYNALFKEEDQVHPQNGLSTEMRIFALIRLGITESDRIAKFLDYSVHTINTYKTRVKNKSLVENDSFEEQIMTIGIR
;
A
#
# COMPACT_ATOMS: atom_id res chain seq x y z
N MET A 1 31.99 15.59 -20.25
CA MET A 1 32.79 14.71 -19.39
C MET A 1 32.99 15.24 -17.97
N LYS A 2 33.52 16.46 -17.72
CA LYS A 2 33.68 16.98 -16.34
C LYS A 2 32.42 17.05 -15.50
N LYS A 3 31.24 17.42 -16.06
CA LYS A 3 29.96 17.47 -15.33
C LYS A 3 29.42 16.06 -14.95
N ILE A 4 29.66 15.07 -15.79
CA ILE A 4 29.26 13.68 -15.51
C ILE A 4 30.15 13.07 -14.42
N LEU A 5 31.45 13.39 -14.43
CA LEU A 5 32.37 12.94 -13.39
C LEU A 5 32.04 13.58 -12.03
N VAL A 6 31.63 14.84 -11.98
CA VAL A 6 31.21 15.53 -10.74
C VAL A 6 29.90 14.89 -10.20
N ILE A 7 28.94 14.56 -11.08
CA ILE A 7 27.70 13.89 -10.68
C ILE A 7 27.99 12.46 -10.18
N LEU A 8 28.90 11.73 -10.83
CA LEU A 8 29.30 10.39 -10.40
C LEU A 8 30.04 10.41 -9.05
N VAL A 9 30.91 11.39 -8.83
CA VAL A 9 31.58 11.58 -7.52
C VAL A 9 30.59 11.97 -6.44
N MET A 10 29.61 12.86 -6.74
CA MET A 10 28.52 13.17 -5.80
C MET A 10 27.63 11.96 -5.51
N LEU A 11 27.29 11.14 -6.50
CA LEU A 11 26.53 9.91 -6.31
C LEU A 11 27.31 8.86 -5.50
N CYS A 12 28.60 8.70 -5.74
CA CYS A 12 29.46 7.82 -4.95
C CYS A 12 29.60 8.30 -3.50
N SER A 13 29.75 9.61 -3.25
CA SER A 13 29.81 10.16 -1.90
C SER A 13 28.46 9.99 -1.17
N LEU A 14 27.32 10.21 -1.85
CA LEU A 14 25.99 9.95 -1.28
C LEU A 14 25.80 8.47 -0.93
N CYS A 15 26.21 7.54 -1.80
CA CYS A 15 26.12 6.11 -1.51
C CYS A 15 27.02 5.69 -0.35
N GLN A 16 28.21 6.27 -0.20
CA GLN A 16 29.10 5.98 0.94
C GLN A 16 28.57 6.56 2.25
N ALA A 17 27.95 7.74 2.22
CA ALA A 17 27.37 8.38 3.38
C ALA A 17 26.15 7.60 3.89
N ILE A 18 25.19 7.27 3.02
CA ILE A 18 24.03 6.37 3.34
C ILE A 18 24.50 5.01 3.88
N GLY A 19 25.64 4.51 3.44
CA GLY A 19 26.25 3.29 3.95
C GLY A 19 26.75 3.39 5.40
N LYS A 20 27.34 4.52 5.78
CA LYS A 20 27.89 4.75 7.12
C LYS A 20 26.83 4.97 8.17
N GLU A 21 25.82 5.79 7.90
CA GLU A 21 24.64 5.99 8.77
C GLU A 21 23.94 4.65 9.06
N LYS A 22 23.68 3.87 8.02
CA LYS A 22 23.03 2.56 8.14
C LYS A 22 23.86 1.59 9.00
N ASN A 23 25.18 1.62 8.85
CA ASN A 23 26.09 0.80 9.64
C ASN A 23 26.11 1.23 11.11
N ALA A 24 26.13 2.53 11.41
CA ALA A 24 26.12 3.03 12.77
C ALA A 24 24.82 2.66 13.52
N LEU A 25 23.66 2.79 12.86
CA LEU A 25 22.37 2.39 13.45
C LEU A 25 22.25 0.88 13.65
N LEU A 26 22.76 0.06 12.74
CA LEU A 26 22.78 -1.40 12.90
C LEU A 26 23.69 -1.83 14.05
N LEU A 27 24.85 -1.16 14.18
CA LEU A 27 25.76 -1.41 15.29
C LEU A 27 25.09 -1.02 16.62
N LEU A 28 24.44 0.15 16.68
CA LEU A 28 23.70 0.58 17.87
C LEU A 28 22.61 -0.42 18.26
N ASP A 29 21.84 -0.91 17.28
CA ASP A 29 20.81 -1.94 17.52
C ASP A 29 21.42 -3.19 18.16
N SER A 30 22.60 -3.62 17.70
CA SER A 30 23.30 -4.79 18.24
C SER A 30 23.90 -4.55 19.63
N GLU A 31 24.35 -3.32 19.90
CA GLU A 31 24.91 -2.94 21.21
C GLU A 31 23.81 -2.78 22.27
N LEU A 32 22.63 -2.34 21.89
CA LEU A 32 21.46 -2.30 22.79
C LEU A 32 21.10 -3.70 23.34
N GLU A 33 21.29 -4.75 22.53
CA GLU A 33 21.06 -6.14 22.98
C GLU A 33 22.08 -6.60 24.03
N LYS A 34 23.24 -5.92 24.13
CA LYS A 34 24.29 -6.22 25.07
C LYS A 34 24.27 -5.34 26.35
N LYS A 35 23.28 -4.46 26.48
CA LYS A 35 23.15 -3.47 27.54
C LYS A 35 23.30 -4.13 28.94
N GLU A 36 22.57 -5.21 29.17
CA GLU A 36 22.63 -5.94 30.45
C GLU A 36 24.06 -6.46 30.82
N LEU A 37 24.82 -6.85 29.79
CA LEU A 37 26.20 -7.27 29.94
C LEU A 37 27.11 -6.11 30.42
N TYR A 38 26.91 -4.91 29.84
CA TYR A 38 27.67 -3.72 30.23
C TYR A 38 27.31 -3.28 31.63
N ASP A 39 26.02 -3.26 31.96
CA ASP A 39 25.53 -2.94 33.28
C ASP A 39 26.05 -3.93 34.34
N ALA A 40 26.06 -5.23 34.05
CA ALA A 40 26.64 -6.23 34.97
C ALA A 40 28.14 -6.03 35.19
N ARG A 41 28.90 -5.61 34.16
CA ARG A 41 30.32 -5.28 34.30
C ARG A 41 30.53 -4.03 35.18
N LYS A 42 29.67 -3.02 35.02
CA LYS A 42 29.66 -1.80 35.84
C LYS A 42 29.39 -2.15 37.31
N GLU A 43 28.33 -2.91 37.57
CA GLU A 43 27.99 -3.35 38.95
C GLU A 43 29.10 -4.21 39.57
N ALA A 44 29.76 -5.07 38.81
CA ALA A 44 30.90 -5.84 39.34
C ALA A 44 32.08 -4.97 39.75
N ARG A 45 32.38 -3.87 39.03
CA ARG A 45 33.40 -2.88 39.44
C ARG A 45 32.99 -2.15 40.73
N ILE A 46 31.73 -1.68 40.77
CA ILE A 46 31.18 -1.03 41.96
C ILE A 46 31.25 -1.96 43.18
N ASP A 47 30.87 -3.21 43.06
CA ASP A 47 30.91 -4.20 44.11
C ASP A 47 32.36 -4.51 44.59
N SER A 48 33.29 -4.52 43.62
CA SER A 48 34.71 -4.66 43.93
C SER A 48 35.22 -3.52 44.83
N LEU A 49 34.88 -2.26 44.47
CA LEU A 49 35.22 -1.08 45.26
C LEU A 49 34.56 -1.11 46.63
N ARG A 50 33.31 -1.49 46.77
CA ARG A 50 32.55 -1.58 48.03
C ARG A 50 33.13 -2.61 49.01
N ARG A 51 33.75 -3.66 48.51
CA ARG A 51 34.35 -4.73 49.34
C ARG A 51 35.74 -4.38 49.82
N GLN A 52 36.37 -3.33 49.27
CA GLN A 52 37.69 -2.91 49.76
C GLN A 52 37.61 -2.42 51.20
N LYS A 53 38.59 -2.85 51.98
CA LYS A 53 38.79 -2.34 53.30
C LYS A 53 39.78 -1.19 53.25
N PHE A 54 39.57 -0.19 54.04
CA PHE A 54 40.47 0.95 54.15
C PHE A 54 41.17 0.94 55.51
N SER A 55 42.46 1.27 55.52
CA SER A 55 43.31 1.32 56.71
C SER A 55 43.59 2.74 57.18
N SER A 56 43.24 3.73 56.36
CA SER A 56 43.38 5.16 56.63
C SER A 56 42.20 5.96 56.12
N SER A 57 41.99 7.16 56.67
CA SER A 57 40.99 8.11 56.12
C SER A 57 41.33 8.58 54.75
N GLN A 58 42.58 8.59 54.34
CA GLN A 58 43.01 8.89 52.97
C GLN A 58 42.53 7.80 52.03
N GLU A 59 42.82 6.54 52.31
CA GLU A 59 42.38 5.39 51.49
C GLU A 59 40.87 5.31 51.44
N GLN A 60 40.17 5.64 52.51
CA GLN A 60 38.70 5.73 52.51
C GLN A 60 38.19 6.82 51.58
N TYR A 61 38.86 7.99 51.55
CA TYR A 61 38.52 9.07 50.62
C TYR A 61 38.67 8.62 49.16
N ASP A 62 39.80 7.99 48.85
CA ASP A 62 40.10 7.52 47.50
C ASP A 62 39.10 6.48 47.00
N ILE A 63 38.67 5.55 47.89
CA ILE A 63 37.63 4.57 47.59
C ILE A 63 36.25 5.25 47.39
N TYR A 64 35.91 6.23 48.22
CA TYR A 64 34.64 6.96 48.07
C TYR A 64 34.62 7.82 46.80
N ASP A 65 35.77 8.38 46.41
CA ASP A 65 35.89 9.11 45.14
C ASP A 65 35.75 8.18 43.94
N ALA A 66 36.40 7.02 43.95
CA ALA A 66 36.23 6.02 42.92
C ALA A 66 34.77 5.54 42.82
N LEU A 67 34.07 5.35 43.95
CA LEU A 67 32.66 4.99 43.98
C LEU A 67 31.76 6.13 43.48
N PHE A 68 32.07 7.38 43.83
CA PHE A 68 31.38 8.54 43.28
C PHE A 68 31.50 8.56 41.75
N ASN A 69 32.70 8.40 41.20
CA ASN A 69 32.96 8.43 39.76
C ASN A 69 32.24 7.29 39.03
N GLU A 70 32.17 6.07 39.63
CA GLU A 70 31.39 4.98 39.06
C GLU A 70 29.89 5.27 39.03
N TYR A 71 29.33 5.99 40.02
CA TYR A 71 27.93 6.32 40.13
C TYR A 71 27.51 7.61 39.43
N ALA A 72 28.44 8.53 39.18
CA ALA A 72 28.16 9.89 38.71
C ALA A 72 27.21 9.95 37.50
N SER A 73 27.42 9.10 36.50
CA SER A 73 26.57 9.01 35.28
C SER A 73 25.74 7.71 35.23
N TYR A 74 25.72 6.92 36.37
CA TYR A 74 25.05 5.63 36.43
C TYR A 74 23.82 5.64 37.32
N LYS A 75 23.96 6.13 38.60
CA LYS A 75 22.88 6.15 39.58
C LYS A 75 22.97 7.36 40.51
N TYR A 76 22.10 8.33 40.28
CA TYR A 76 22.09 9.63 40.94
C TYR A 76 22.09 9.54 42.49
N ASP A 77 21.16 8.76 43.09
CA ASP A 77 21.01 8.68 44.53
C ASP A 77 22.30 8.20 45.20
N SER A 78 22.99 7.25 44.59
CA SER A 78 24.27 6.73 45.07
C SER A 78 25.38 7.77 44.90
N ALA A 79 25.47 8.42 43.75
CA ALA A 79 26.44 9.51 43.50
C ALA A 79 26.27 10.64 44.52
N TYR A 80 25.04 11.09 44.75
CA TYR A 80 24.75 12.11 45.77
C TYR A 80 25.12 11.68 47.18
N SER A 81 24.85 10.41 47.58
CA SER A 81 25.27 9.88 48.87
C SER A 81 26.78 9.88 49.03
N TYR A 82 27.53 9.47 48.00
CA TYR A 82 29.00 9.47 48.05
C TYR A 82 29.59 10.88 48.02
N SER A 83 29.03 11.84 47.31
CA SER A 83 29.47 13.23 47.37
C SER A 83 29.36 13.85 48.74
N ASN A 84 28.31 13.52 49.50
CA ASN A 84 28.19 13.97 50.89
C ASN A 84 29.24 13.29 51.82
N ARG A 85 29.49 11.97 51.68
CA ARG A 85 30.52 11.25 52.41
C ARG A 85 31.93 11.78 52.11
N LEU A 86 32.22 12.10 50.86
CA LEU A 86 33.47 12.72 50.46
C LEU A 86 33.64 14.08 51.17
N ARG A 87 32.58 14.89 51.21
CA ARG A 87 32.64 16.20 51.89
C ARG A 87 32.91 16.08 53.37
N GLU A 88 32.18 15.18 54.06
CA GLU A 88 32.39 14.95 55.49
C GLU A 88 33.81 14.50 55.79
N LEU A 89 34.34 13.58 54.98
CA LEU A 89 35.69 13.06 55.14
C LEU A 89 36.77 14.08 54.81
N ALA A 90 36.60 14.86 53.73
CA ALA A 90 37.50 15.95 53.34
C ALA A 90 37.63 17.03 54.42
N ILE A 91 36.51 17.40 55.03
CA ILE A 91 36.49 18.34 56.18
C ILE A 91 37.28 17.73 57.40
N SER A 92 37.10 16.44 57.71
CA SER A 92 37.81 15.79 58.78
C SER A 92 39.32 15.66 58.53
N LEU A 93 39.73 15.56 57.26
CA LEU A 93 41.13 15.51 56.86
C LEU A 93 41.79 16.91 56.81
N HIS A 94 41.03 17.98 56.87
CA HIS A 94 41.49 19.34 56.81
C HIS A 94 42.29 19.66 55.46
N GLU A 95 42.06 18.88 54.41
CA GLU A 95 42.71 19.01 53.15
C GLU A 95 41.88 19.89 52.21
N LYS A 96 42.39 21.06 51.89
CA LYS A 96 41.68 22.09 51.13
C LYS A 96 41.30 21.64 49.74
N ASP A 97 42.18 20.97 49.03
CA ASP A 97 41.94 20.44 47.69
C ASP A 97 40.82 19.41 47.67
N LYS A 98 40.76 18.53 48.67
CA LYS A 98 39.69 17.53 48.80
C LYS A 98 38.35 18.18 49.16
N ILE A 99 38.34 19.25 49.96
CA ILE A 99 37.12 19.99 50.28
C ILE A 99 36.53 20.64 49.00
N VAL A 100 37.41 21.23 48.16
CA VAL A 100 37.02 21.79 46.86
C VAL A 100 36.49 20.70 45.94
N HIS A 101 37.21 19.56 45.83
CA HIS A 101 36.78 18.44 44.97
C HIS A 101 35.45 17.86 45.44
N ALA A 102 35.22 17.65 46.71
CA ALA A 102 33.95 17.15 47.24
C ALA A 102 32.78 18.14 47.01
N GLY A 103 33.06 19.46 47.11
CA GLY A 103 32.11 20.51 46.76
C GLY A 103 31.72 20.46 45.29
N CYS A 104 32.72 20.34 44.42
CA CYS A 104 32.52 20.19 42.95
C CYS A 104 31.68 18.93 42.64
N SER A 105 31.98 17.79 43.29
CA SER A 105 31.23 16.55 43.12
C SER A 105 29.76 16.70 43.49
N LYS A 106 29.49 17.47 44.57
CA LYS A 106 28.12 17.76 44.99
C LYS A 106 27.37 18.67 44.03
N VAL A 107 28.02 19.72 43.55
CA VAL A 107 27.47 20.61 42.47
C VAL A 107 27.12 19.80 41.24
N PHE A 108 28.02 18.91 40.80
CA PHE A 108 27.75 18.00 39.67
C PHE A 108 26.45 17.18 39.87
N CYS A 109 26.24 16.58 41.02
CA CYS A 109 25.01 15.83 41.30
C CYS A 109 23.77 16.72 41.26
N LEU A 110 23.82 17.91 41.86
CA LEU A 110 22.69 18.85 41.85
C LEU A 110 22.33 19.30 40.43
N LEU A 111 23.32 19.59 39.61
CA LEU A 111 23.12 19.93 38.19
C LEU A 111 22.47 18.79 37.41
N SER A 112 22.99 17.57 37.55
CA SER A 112 22.47 16.39 36.85
C SER A 112 21.02 16.09 37.22
N ALA A 113 20.60 16.47 38.43
CA ALA A 113 19.21 16.35 38.87
C ALA A 113 18.30 17.54 38.49
N GLY A 114 18.89 18.64 38.01
CA GLY A 114 18.14 19.88 37.64
C GLY A 114 17.86 20.78 38.85
N PHE A 115 18.59 20.61 39.97
CA PHE A 115 18.54 21.49 41.16
C PHE A 115 19.49 22.68 40.96
N PHE A 116 19.19 23.51 39.96
CA PHE A 116 20.10 24.61 39.56
C PHE A 116 20.33 25.61 40.67
N LYS A 117 19.28 26.02 41.41
CA LYS A 117 19.41 26.96 42.51
C LYS A 117 20.34 26.41 43.59
N GLU A 118 20.10 25.17 44.05
CA GLU A 118 20.90 24.50 45.06
C GLU A 118 22.33 24.26 44.58
N ALA A 119 22.53 24.03 43.27
CA ALA A 119 23.85 23.89 42.65
C ALA A 119 24.65 25.20 42.75
N PHE A 120 24.03 26.36 42.46
CA PHE A 120 24.66 27.68 42.62
C PHE A 120 24.97 27.98 44.08
N GLU A 121 24.02 27.76 44.99
CA GLU A 121 24.21 27.95 46.45
C GLU A 121 25.35 27.06 47.02
N GLU A 122 25.54 25.86 46.48
CA GLU A 122 26.62 24.97 46.88
C GLU A 122 27.95 25.40 46.22
N ALA A 123 27.96 25.87 44.99
CA ALA A 123 29.15 26.38 44.33
C ALA A 123 29.71 27.64 44.99
N GLU A 124 28.86 28.55 45.49
CA GLU A 124 29.24 29.74 46.23
C GLU A 124 30.00 29.44 47.53
N LYS A 125 29.77 28.23 48.13
CA LYS A 125 30.49 27.80 49.36
C LYS A 125 31.86 27.26 49.08
N ILE A 126 32.23 27.05 47.80
CA ILE A 126 33.54 26.51 47.43
C ILE A 126 34.53 27.65 47.41
N ASN A 127 35.56 27.60 48.26
CA ASN A 127 36.67 28.54 48.24
C ASN A 127 37.93 27.90 47.66
N PRO A 128 38.27 28.17 46.38
CA PRO A 128 39.42 27.61 45.66
C PRO A 128 40.75 28.32 45.97
N GLU A 129 40.74 29.40 46.74
CA GLU A 129 41.91 30.22 46.99
C GLU A 129 43.02 29.43 47.71
N GLY A 130 44.24 29.41 47.15
CA GLY A 130 45.41 28.70 47.70
C GLY A 130 45.36 27.20 47.57
N CYS A 131 44.52 26.65 46.68
CA CYS A 131 44.52 25.26 46.28
C CYS A 131 45.55 24.95 45.17
N SER A 132 45.83 23.68 44.95
CA SER A 132 46.69 23.22 43.88
C SER A 132 46.10 23.54 42.49
N ALA A 133 46.93 23.47 41.45
CA ALA A 133 46.50 23.66 40.10
C ALA A 133 45.39 22.63 39.67
N ASP A 134 45.53 21.37 40.14
CA ASP A 134 44.55 20.32 39.83
C ASP A 134 43.19 20.61 40.47
N ALA A 135 43.18 21.09 41.73
CA ALA A 135 41.94 21.48 42.39
C ALA A 135 41.28 22.72 41.73
N LEU A 136 42.11 23.68 41.24
CA LEU A 136 41.62 24.83 40.45
C LEU A 136 41.04 24.40 39.14
N VAL A 137 41.65 23.46 38.42
CA VAL A 137 41.11 22.86 37.20
C VAL A 137 39.74 22.26 37.45
N ASN A 138 39.61 21.41 38.47
CA ASN A 138 38.32 20.77 38.82
C ASN A 138 37.26 21.84 39.21
N TYR A 139 37.63 22.87 39.93
CA TYR A 139 36.74 23.99 40.27
C TYR A 139 36.24 24.72 39.03
N TYR A 140 37.17 25.14 38.15
CA TYR A 140 36.78 25.88 36.95
C TYR A 140 35.96 25.01 35.98
N GLN A 141 36.26 23.72 35.79
CA GLN A 141 35.45 22.80 35.05
C GLN A 141 34.01 22.75 35.62
N THR A 142 33.85 22.70 36.92
CA THR A 142 32.55 22.71 37.58
C THR A 142 31.81 24.02 37.33
N MET A 143 32.48 25.17 37.41
CA MET A 143 31.85 26.47 37.18
C MET A 143 31.47 26.68 35.71
N VAL A 144 32.28 26.20 34.76
CA VAL A 144 31.93 26.15 33.34
C VAL A 144 30.67 25.33 33.13
N ARG A 145 30.65 24.08 33.64
CA ARG A 145 29.51 23.19 33.51
C ARG A 145 28.24 23.77 34.16
N LEU A 146 28.36 24.41 35.33
CA LEU A 146 27.23 25.05 36.02
C LEU A 146 26.58 26.12 35.14
N ASN A 147 27.39 27.05 34.62
CA ASN A 147 26.88 28.17 33.84
C ASN A 147 26.34 27.70 32.46
N TYR A 148 27.04 26.82 31.75
CA TYR A 148 26.59 26.32 30.48
C TYR A 148 25.33 25.41 30.59
N SER A 149 25.23 24.59 31.65
CA SER A 149 24.05 23.76 31.87
C SER A 149 22.77 24.58 32.10
N ILE A 150 22.88 25.69 32.86
CA ILE A 150 21.72 26.56 33.05
C ILE A 150 21.41 27.41 31.79
N ALA A 151 22.46 27.82 31.04
CA ALA A 151 22.25 28.46 29.73
C ALA A 151 21.53 27.55 28.74
N ASP A 152 21.87 26.26 28.72
CA ASP A 152 21.20 25.26 27.87
C ASP A 152 19.75 24.95 28.31
N TYR A 153 19.47 25.07 29.63
CA TYR A 153 18.14 24.84 30.17
C TYR A 153 17.24 26.06 30.05
N ASN A 154 17.78 27.26 30.23
CA ASN A 154 17.04 28.52 30.30
C ASN A 154 17.26 29.32 29.03
N TYR A 155 16.40 29.12 28.02
CA TYR A 155 16.48 29.80 26.71
C TYR A 155 15.97 31.24 26.71
N GLU A 156 15.66 31.83 27.91
CA GLU A 156 15.16 33.19 28.02
C GLU A 156 16.25 34.20 27.61
N GLU A 157 15.92 35.09 26.67
CA GLU A 157 16.88 36.08 26.08
C GLU A 157 17.49 37.00 27.14
N ASP A 158 16.79 37.30 28.23
CA ASP A 158 17.24 38.18 29.28
C ASP A 158 18.42 37.60 30.11
N TRP A 159 18.46 36.29 30.32
CA TRP A 159 19.39 35.61 31.22
C TRP A 159 20.49 34.82 30.50
N LEU A 160 20.22 34.35 29.30
CA LEU A 160 21.11 33.52 28.51
C LEU A 160 22.51 34.18 28.29
N PRO A 161 22.63 35.50 27.92
CA PRO A 161 23.92 36.11 27.68
C PRO A 161 24.80 36.21 28.92
N GLU A 162 24.19 36.37 30.13
CA GLU A 162 24.95 36.47 31.39
C GLU A 162 25.56 35.12 31.75
N TYR A 163 24.80 34.01 31.66
CA TYR A 163 25.33 32.68 31.92
C TYR A 163 26.39 32.27 30.92
N LEU A 164 26.22 32.55 29.62
CA LEU A 164 27.21 32.27 28.59
C LEU A 164 28.49 33.07 28.83
N LYS A 165 28.39 34.37 29.17
CA LYS A 165 29.55 35.19 29.48
C LYS A 165 30.30 34.65 30.69
N THR A 166 29.60 34.37 31.78
CA THR A 166 30.21 33.85 33.00
C THR A 166 30.87 32.49 32.75
N GLY A 167 30.20 31.60 31.97
CA GLY A 167 30.78 30.32 31.56
C GLY A 167 32.03 30.48 30.70
N ASN A 168 32.04 31.43 29.75
CA ASN A 168 33.21 31.75 28.94
C ASN A 168 34.38 32.28 29.78
N ASP A 169 34.10 33.20 30.71
CA ASP A 169 35.14 33.75 31.63
C ASP A 169 35.79 32.62 32.47
N PHE A 170 35.05 31.64 32.96
CA PHE A 170 35.58 30.46 33.63
C PHE A 170 36.31 29.51 32.68
N SER A 171 35.84 29.34 31.45
CA SER A 171 36.53 28.54 30.43
C SER A 171 37.90 29.10 30.09
N GLU A 172 38.02 30.41 29.94
CA GLU A 172 39.32 31.07 29.69
C GLU A 172 40.30 30.84 30.87
N LYS A 173 39.82 30.95 32.10
CA LYS A 173 40.64 30.66 33.28
C LYS A 173 41.08 29.21 33.33
N LEU A 174 40.18 28.26 32.97
CA LEU A 174 40.49 26.86 32.86
C LEU A 174 41.55 26.58 31.82
N LEU A 175 41.38 27.10 30.61
CA LEU A 175 42.31 26.92 29.49
C LEU A 175 43.70 27.46 29.80
N ALA A 176 43.80 28.53 30.59
CA ALA A 176 45.09 29.09 31.02
C ALA A 176 45.88 28.16 31.94
N LEU A 177 45.23 27.21 32.63
CA LEU A 177 45.87 26.22 33.50
C LEU A 177 46.24 24.92 32.78
N LEU A 178 45.66 24.64 31.61
CA LEU A 178 45.82 23.39 30.87
C LEU A 178 46.97 23.49 29.85
N ASP A 179 47.70 22.41 29.64
CA ASP A 179 48.63 22.30 28.49
C ASP A 179 47.82 22.28 27.16
N GLN A 180 48.17 23.22 26.27
CA GLN A 180 47.54 23.39 24.97
C GLN A 180 47.64 22.17 24.06
N ARG A 181 48.50 21.19 24.39
CA ARG A 181 48.64 19.91 23.65
C ARG A 181 47.83 18.80 24.28
N SER A 182 47.22 19.05 25.43
CA SER A 182 46.43 18.01 26.14
C SER A 182 45.07 17.81 25.50
N GLN A 183 44.52 16.59 25.63
CA GLN A 183 43.17 16.30 25.24
C GLN A 183 42.12 17.13 26.02
N ASP A 184 42.44 17.46 27.28
CA ASP A 184 41.58 18.29 28.13
C ASP A 184 41.52 19.74 27.60
N TRP A 185 42.64 20.30 27.17
CA TRP A 185 42.66 21.63 26.57
C TRP A 185 41.78 21.65 25.30
N HIS A 186 41.97 20.71 24.36
CA HIS A 186 41.21 20.64 23.11
C HIS A 186 39.72 20.47 23.42
N TYR A 187 39.35 19.65 24.39
CA TYR A 187 37.95 19.46 24.77
C TYR A 187 37.29 20.74 25.28
N HIS A 188 37.94 21.43 26.24
CA HIS A 188 37.38 22.67 26.81
C HIS A 188 37.45 23.85 25.88
N HIS A 189 38.43 23.90 24.96
CA HIS A 189 38.51 24.88 23.89
C HIS A 189 37.40 24.69 22.86
N ALA A 190 37.13 23.46 22.47
CA ALA A 190 36.02 23.12 21.58
C ALA A 190 34.65 23.52 22.18
N ASP A 191 34.43 23.26 23.48
CA ASP A 191 33.22 23.64 24.19
C ASP A 191 33.07 25.19 24.25
N LEU A 192 34.14 25.94 24.61
CA LEU A 192 34.13 27.38 24.56
C LEU A 192 33.80 27.95 23.15
N LEU A 193 34.41 27.38 22.11
CA LEU A 193 34.11 27.75 20.72
C LEU A 193 32.66 27.52 20.35
N MET A 194 32.12 26.37 20.74
CA MET A 194 30.72 26.02 20.51
C MET A 194 29.76 27.01 21.18
N LYS A 195 29.98 27.30 22.47
CA LYS A 195 29.14 28.23 23.24
C LYS A 195 29.30 29.70 22.78
N SER A 196 30.45 30.04 22.17
CA SER A 196 30.71 31.35 21.55
C SER A 196 30.18 31.46 20.12
N GLY A 197 29.50 30.45 19.57
CA GLY A 197 28.94 30.45 18.19
C GLY A 197 29.99 30.21 17.09
N ARG A 198 31.25 29.88 17.43
CA ARG A 198 32.34 29.55 16.49
C ARG A 198 32.25 28.06 16.07
N THR A 199 31.11 27.65 15.54
CA THR A 199 30.77 26.25 15.30
C THR A 199 31.75 25.51 14.39
N ALA A 200 32.25 26.14 13.33
CA ALA A 200 33.17 25.49 12.38
C ALA A 200 34.50 25.12 13.03
N GLU A 201 35.02 26.00 13.90
CA GLU A 201 36.28 25.79 14.64
C GLU A 201 36.07 24.72 15.73
N SER A 202 34.97 24.78 16.44
CA SER A 202 34.56 23.75 17.43
C SER A 202 34.47 22.36 16.81
N VAL A 203 33.84 22.22 15.63
CA VAL A 203 33.78 20.94 14.87
C VAL A 203 35.19 20.43 14.57
N GLY A 204 36.14 21.33 14.20
CA GLY A 204 37.54 20.96 13.95
C GLY A 204 38.20 20.32 15.19
N GLU A 205 38.07 20.98 16.34
CA GLU A 205 38.63 20.51 17.61
C GLU A 205 38.01 19.21 18.09
N PHE A 206 36.71 19.11 18.06
CA PHE A 206 36.01 17.86 18.47
C PHE A 206 36.30 16.71 17.50
N THR A 207 36.43 16.96 16.20
CA THR A 207 36.82 15.92 15.22
C THR A 207 38.25 15.43 15.49
N TYR A 208 39.18 16.36 15.81
CA TYR A 208 40.52 15.98 16.24
C TYR A 208 40.52 15.04 17.46
N LEU A 209 39.64 15.33 18.45
CA LEU A 209 39.50 14.48 19.63
C LEU A 209 38.91 13.09 19.33
N MET A 210 38.00 12.98 18.35
CA MET A 210 37.47 11.68 17.92
C MET A 210 38.54 10.76 17.34
N ASP A 211 39.61 11.32 16.77
CA ASP A 211 40.74 10.55 16.24
C ASP A 211 41.80 10.21 17.32
N GLN A 212 41.64 10.70 18.56
CA GLN A 212 42.52 10.40 19.67
C GLN A 212 42.03 9.20 20.50
N ASP A 213 42.93 8.60 21.26
CA ASP A 213 42.57 7.57 22.27
C ASP A 213 42.01 8.25 23.54
N ILE A 214 40.70 8.49 23.53
CA ILE A 214 39.95 9.05 24.67
C ILE A 214 39.00 7.98 25.23
N ASP A 215 38.70 8.10 26.53
CA ASP A 215 37.79 7.17 27.21
C ASP A 215 36.36 7.21 26.60
N LEU A 216 35.58 6.12 26.78
CA LEU A 216 34.26 5.98 26.17
C LEU A 216 33.28 7.06 26.60
N HIS A 217 33.32 7.51 27.87
CA HIS A 217 32.40 8.55 28.33
C HIS A 217 32.69 9.89 27.67
N ARG A 218 33.96 10.28 27.60
CA ARG A 218 34.38 11.50 26.88
C ARG A 218 34.07 11.41 25.38
N ARG A 219 34.30 10.24 24.77
CA ARG A 219 33.95 9.99 23.36
C ARG A 219 32.44 10.17 23.08
N ALA A 220 31.60 9.69 24.03
CA ALA A 220 30.16 9.87 23.97
C ALA A 220 29.76 11.36 23.98
N ILE A 221 30.36 12.15 24.88
CA ILE A 221 30.09 13.59 24.98
C ILE A 221 30.53 14.32 23.69
N VAL A 222 31.77 14.09 23.23
CA VAL A 222 32.32 14.70 22.00
C VAL A 222 31.44 14.35 20.78
N ALA A 223 31.07 13.10 20.63
CA ALA A 223 30.20 12.66 19.56
C ALA A 223 28.78 13.27 19.67
N SER A 224 28.23 13.42 20.88
CA SER A 224 26.94 14.12 21.08
C SER A 224 27.00 15.58 20.65
N CYS A 225 28.09 16.29 21.02
CA CYS A 225 28.29 17.69 20.61
C CYS A 225 28.40 17.82 19.08
N LEU A 226 29.19 16.95 18.44
CA LEU A 226 29.29 16.90 16.97
C LEU A 226 27.93 16.62 16.32
N GLY A 227 27.21 15.64 16.84
CA GLY A 227 25.87 15.30 16.36
C GLY A 227 24.90 16.49 16.44
N TRP A 228 24.90 17.21 17.57
CA TRP A 228 24.11 18.42 17.75
C TRP A 228 24.51 19.53 16.77
N MET A 229 25.81 19.80 16.61
CA MET A 229 26.30 20.84 15.67
C MET A 229 25.96 20.51 14.21
N TYR A 230 26.05 19.26 13.79
CA TYR A 230 25.64 18.86 12.45
C TYR A 230 24.13 18.98 12.25
N LEU A 231 23.30 18.75 13.28
CA LEU A 231 21.86 19.04 13.20
C LEU A 231 21.58 20.52 12.98
N GLN A 232 22.27 21.41 13.71
CA GLN A 232 22.11 22.86 13.53
C GLN A 232 22.52 23.32 12.13
N ASN A 233 23.48 22.63 11.51
CA ASN A 233 23.93 22.88 10.14
C ASN A 233 23.12 22.13 9.07
N ASN A 234 21.99 21.47 9.43
CA ASN A 234 21.14 20.67 8.54
C ASN A 234 21.86 19.47 7.87
N ASP A 235 23.00 19.03 8.39
CA ASP A 235 23.67 17.79 7.99
C ASP A 235 23.16 16.63 8.83
N THR A 236 21.93 16.22 8.54
CA THR A 236 21.22 15.20 9.31
C THR A 236 21.92 13.84 9.26
N GLU A 237 22.59 13.52 8.17
CA GLU A 237 23.26 12.25 7.97
C GLU A 237 24.44 12.08 8.93
N LYS A 238 25.33 13.07 8.99
CA LYS A 238 26.42 13.08 9.97
C LYS A 238 25.91 13.18 11.40
N ALA A 239 24.83 13.94 11.62
CA ALA A 239 24.23 14.04 12.93
C ALA A 239 23.78 12.66 13.44
N VAL A 240 23.09 11.86 12.61
CA VAL A 240 22.68 10.49 12.96
C VAL A 240 23.89 9.59 13.21
N GLU A 241 24.94 9.67 12.38
CA GLU A 241 26.18 8.90 12.55
C GLU A 241 26.83 9.20 13.93
N TYR A 242 27.03 10.48 14.26
CA TYR A 242 27.66 10.87 15.50
C TYR A 242 26.80 10.59 16.74
N LEU A 243 25.49 10.83 16.68
CA LEU A 243 24.57 10.53 17.79
C LEU A 243 24.47 9.02 18.03
N ALA A 244 24.49 8.20 16.98
CA ALA A 244 24.53 6.75 17.12
C ALA A 244 25.84 6.28 17.79
N ASN A 245 26.97 6.83 17.37
CA ASN A 245 28.28 6.53 17.99
C ASN A 245 28.31 6.98 19.46
N ALA A 246 27.75 8.14 19.79
CA ALA A 246 27.63 8.61 21.17
C ALA A 246 26.80 7.65 22.01
N ALA A 247 25.63 7.22 21.51
CA ALA A 247 24.76 6.25 22.20
C ALA A 247 25.45 4.87 22.40
N ILE A 248 26.25 4.42 21.41
CA ILE A 248 27.07 3.21 21.56
C ILE A 248 28.07 3.34 22.68
N CYS A 249 28.79 4.47 22.75
CA CYS A 249 29.76 4.71 23.82
C CYS A 249 29.09 4.83 25.18
N ASP A 250 27.92 5.47 25.28
CA ASP A 250 27.13 5.54 26.52
C ASP A 250 26.72 4.14 27.01
N LEU A 251 26.24 3.28 26.10
CA LEU A 251 25.88 1.89 26.40
C LEU A 251 27.09 1.11 26.94
N GLN A 252 28.23 1.16 26.24
CA GLN A 252 29.43 0.43 26.55
C GLN A 252 30.06 0.89 27.89
N SER A 253 29.91 2.15 28.26
CA SER A 253 30.33 2.72 29.56
C SER A 253 29.26 2.59 30.64
N SER A 254 28.05 2.09 30.32
CA SER A 254 26.89 2.09 31.21
C SER A 254 26.52 3.48 31.73
N THR A 255 26.62 4.49 30.86
CA THR A 255 26.15 5.86 31.12
C THR A 255 24.63 5.93 30.96
N LYS A 256 23.92 6.41 31.99
CA LYS A 256 22.45 6.48 32.05
C LYS A 256 21.89 7.90 31.87
N GLU A 257 22.71 8.83 31.42
CA GLU A 257 22.29 10.23 31.17
C GLU A 257 21.43 10.38 29.88
N THR A 258 21.50 9.44 28.95
CA THR A 258 20.56 9.21 27.81
C THR A 258 20.43 10.32 26.79
N THR A 259 21.25 11.36 26.80
CA THR A 259 21.11 12.52 25.92
C THR A 259 21.22 12.14 24.46
N ALA A 260 22.25 11.37 24.08
CA ALA A 260 22.49 10.96 22.68
C ALA A 260 21.36 10.10 22.12
N LEU A 261 20.93 9.09 22.85
CA LEU A 261 19.88 8.16 22.40
C LEU A 261 18.51 8.85 22.26
N ARG A 262 18.20 9.79 23.18
CA ARG A 262 16.99 10.62 23.10
C ARG A 262 17.01 11.55 21.88
N MET A 263 18.13 12.24 21.65
CA MET A 263 18.28 13.13 20.48
C MET A 263 18.18 12.34 19.18
N LEU A 264 18.82 11.19 19.12
CA LEU A 264 18.75 10.31 17.95
C LEU A 264 17.33 9.84 17.68
N ALA A 265 16.57 9.48 18.74
CA ALA A 265 15.17 9.09 18.60
C ALA A 265 14.32 10.24 18.02
N ASP A 266 14.50 11.47 18.47
CA ASP A 266 13.79 12.64 17.94
C ASP A 266 14.12 12.86 16.45
N VAL A 267 15.40 12.83 16.09
CA VAL A 267 15.86 13.02 14.70
C VAL A 267 15.28 11.94 13.79
N LEU A 268 15.39 10.67 14.14
CA LEU A 268 14.87 9.57 13.34
C LEU A 268 13.34 9.61 13.22
N SER A 269 12.63 10.07 14.25
CA SER A 269 11.18 10.29 14.19
C SER A 269 10.81 11.37 13.17
N ARG A 270 11.54 12.49 13.15
CA ARG A 270 11.37 13.56 12.14
C ARG A 270 11.68 13.09 10.71
N LEU A 271 12.57 12.11 10.56
CA LEU A 271 12.85 11.44 9.28
C LEU A 271 11.78 10.39 8.88
N GLY A 272 10.72 10.24 9.66
CA GLY A 272 9.61 9.33 9.37
C GLY A 272 9.88 7.86 9.73
N GLN A 273 10.97 7.54 10.42
CA GLN A 273 11.19 6.21 10.97
C GLN A 273 10.26 6.00 12.18
N ILE A 274 9.87 4.75 12.43
CA ILE A 274 8.89 4.42 13.47
C ILE A 274 9.47 3.49 14.52
N ASP A 275 10.07 2.39 14.11
CA ASP A 275 10.47 1.32 15.02
C ASP A 275 11.66 1.73 15.90
N ARG A 276 12.74 2.24 15.28
CA ARG A 276 13.92 2.70 16.01
C ARG A 276 13.65 3.85 16.97
N PRO A 277 13.00 4.96 16.57
CA PRO A 277 12.68 6.03 17.51
C PRO A 277 11.89 5.56 18.72
N THR A 278 10.89 4.69 18.49
CA THR A 278 10.08 4.13 19.57
C THR A 278 10.90 3.27 20.54
N ARG A 279 11.80 2.44 20.00
CA ARG A 279 12.70 1.62 20.81
C ARG A 279 13.68 2.51 21.60
N TYR A 280 14.35 3.44 20.93
CA TYR A 280 15.40 4.28 21.51
C TYR A 280 14.86 5.23 22.60
N VAL A 281 13.70 5.84 22.38
CA VAL A 281 13.11 6.70 23.40
C VAL A 281 12.66 5.91 24.64
N ARG A 282 12.17 4.67 24.48
CA ARG A 282 11.84 3.81 25.61
C ARG A 282 13.06 3.42 26.40
N GLU A 283 14.14 3.00 25.73
CA GLU A 283 15.43 2.74 26.38
C GLU A 283 15.95 3.97 27.14
N SER A 284 15.86 5.15 26.54
CA SER A 284 16.19 6.41 27.21
C SER A 284 15.31 6.68 28.43
N PHE A 285 14.02 6.35 28.35
CA PHE A 285 13.09 6.51 29.47
C PHE A 285 13.41 5.56 30.64
N ASP A 286 13.72 4.31 30.32
CA ASP A 286 14.09 3.30 31.30
C ASP A 286 15.42 3.68 32.00
N ASP A 287 16.41 4.13 31.23
CA ASP A 287 17.69 4.62 31.76
C ASP A 287 17.51 5.87 32.61
N ALA A 288 16.70 6.85 32.20
CA ALA A 288 16.41 8.05 32.98
C ALA A 288 15.70 7.72 34.33
N ASN A 289 14.82 6.71 34.29
CA ASN A 289 14.17 6.23 35.51
C ASN A 289 15.15 5.51 36.45
N PHE A 290 16.04 4.68 35.90
CA PHE A 290 17.08 4.00 36.66
C PHE A 290 18.09 4.98 37.24
N TYR A 291 18.55 5.96 36.45
CA TYR A 291 19.45 7.02 36.92
C TYR A 291 18.81 7.89 38.00
N ASN A 292 17.51 8.07 37.95
CA ASN A 292 16.68 8.79 38.91
C ASN A 292 16.89 10.31 38.96
N ALA A 293 17.52 10.92 37.97
CA ALA A 293 17.64 12.38 37.88
C ALA A 293 16.36 13.00 37.32
N ARG A 294 15.76 13.99 38.00
CA ARG A 294 14.50 14.62 37.60
C ARG A 294 14.57 15.28 36.23
N LEU A 295 15.65 16.03 35.97
CA LEU A 295 15.82 16.71 34.67
C LEU A 295 15.74 15.74 33.51
N ARG A 296 16.43 14.61 33.58
CA ARG A 296 16.45 13.60 32.52
C ARG A 296 15.07 12.97 32.27
N LYS A 297 14.31 12.74 33.35
CA LYS A 297 12.92 12.26 33.22
C LYS A 297 12.01 13.24 32.51
N ILE A 298 12.17 14.53 32.79
CA ILE A 298 11.40 15.60 32.12
C ILE A 298 11.77 15.67 30.64
N GLU A 299 13.06 15.69 30.32
CA GLU A 299 13.56 15.76 28.94
C GLU A 299 13.08 14.60 28.07
N VAL A 300 13.17 13.37 28.58
CA VAL A 300 12.67 12.19 27.83
C VAL A 300 11.15 12.18 27.80
N GLY A 301 10.50 12.56 28.92
CA GLY A 301 9.05 12.66 29.03
C GLY A 301 8.43 13.67 28.06
N ALA A 302 9.17 14.68 27.62
CA ALA A 302 8.69 15.62 26.60
C ALA A 302 8.70 15.03 25.18
N VAL A 303 9.62 14.12 24.88
CA VAL A 303 9.78 13.53 23.53
C VAL A 303 8.97 12.25 23.36
N LEU A 304 8.85 11.43 24.39
CA LEU A 304 8.18 10.13 24.35
C LEU A 304 6.74 10.19 23.78
N PRO A 305 5.83 11.09 24.25
CA PRO A 305 4.48 11.16 23.73
C PRO A 305 4.42 11.47 22.22
N ILE A 306 5.31 12.35 21.74
CA ILE A 306 5.38 12.75 20.35
C ILE A 306 5.74 11.56 19.47
N ILE A 307 6.73 10.78 19.87
CA ILE A 307 7.17 9.58 19.15
C ILE A 307 6.09 8.49 19.19
N GLU A 308 5.43 8.29 20.32
CA GLU A 308 4.33 7.32 20.44
C GLU A 308 3.11 7.73 19.61
N GLN A 309 2.79 9.02 19.54
CA GLN A 309 1.73 9.54 18.69
C GLN A 309 2.05 9.29 17.20
N ASN A 310 3.24 9.63 16.74
CA ASN A 310 3.69 9.38 15.37
C ASN A 310 3.58 7.90 15.00
N ARG A 311 3.94 7.01 15.92
CA ARG A 311 3.78 5.56 15.75
C ARG A 311 2.32 5.16 15.60
N ASN A 312 1.46 5.66 16.48
CA ASN A 312 0.03 5.34 16.46
C ASN A 312 -0.63 5.85 15.17
N ASP A 313 -0.30 7.07 14.73
CA ASP A 313 -0.79 7.64 13.47
C ASP A 313 -0.36 6.81 12.26
N SER A 314 0.88 6.31 12.27
CA SER A 314 1.36 5.45 11.21
C SER A 314 0.68 4.08 11.19
N LEU A 315 0.49 3.46 12.36
CA LEU A 315 -0.27 2.21 12.48
C LEU A 315 -1.72 2.38 12.02
N GLN A 316 -2.33 3.52 12.35
CA GLN A 316 -3.68 3.83 11.90
C GLN A 316 -3.74 3.96 10.36
N ARG A 317 -2.81 4.70 9.75
CA ARG A 317 -2.72 4.80 8.29
C ARG A 317 -2.54 3.43 7.62
N GLN A 318 -1.71 2.55 8.17
CA GLN A 318 -1.53 1.19 7.65
C GLN A 318 -2.85 0.39 7.71
N LYS A 319 -3.60 0.48 8.83
CA LYS A 319 -4.92 -0.14 8.94
C LYS A 319 -5.90 0.40 7.91
N ASP A 320 -5.93 1.72 7.71
CA ASP A 320 -6.81 2.37 6.75
C ASP A 320 -6.48 1.93 5.31
N PHE A 321 -5.20 1.84 4.95
CA PHE A 321 -4.77 1.29 3.66
C PHE A 321 -5.19 -0.18 3.46
N LEU A 322 -5.06 -1.01 4.50
CA LEU A 322 -5.51 -2.41 4.44
C LEU A 322 -7.03 -2.50 4.26
N LEU A 323 -7.80 -1.68 4.97
CA LEU A 323 -9.27 -1.63 4.83
C LEU A 323 -9.68 -1.21 3.40
N ILE A 324 -9.04 -0.17 2.85
CA ILE A 324 -9.28 0.25 1.46
C ILE A 324 -8.94 -0.89 0.50
N GLY A 325 -7.81 -1.58 0.70
CA GLY A 325 -7.42 -2.74 -0.12
C GLY A 325 -8.46 -3.86 -0.08
N ILE A 326 -9.02 -4.17 1.09
CA ILE A 326 -10.08 -5.18 1.25
C ILE A 326 -11.35 -4.74 0.52
N ILE A 327 -11.77 -3.47 0.65
CA ILE A 327 -12.96 -2.95 -0.03
C ILE A 327 -12.78 -3.05 -1.56
N VAL A 328 -11.62 -2.65 -2.09
CA VAL A 328 -11.32 -2.76 -3.53
C VAL A 328 -11.35 -4.22 -3.99
N ALA A 329 -10.79 -5.15 -3.23
CA ALA A 329 -10.83 -6.58 -3.54
C ALA A 329 -12.27 -7.12 -3.59
N ILE A 330 -13.13 -6.73 -2.64
CA ILE A 330 -14.55 -7.10 -2.63
C ILE A 330 -15.26 -6.56 -3.88
N LEU A 331 -15.02 -5.31 -4.26
CA LEU A 331 -15.61 -4.70 -5.45
C LEU A 331 -15.20 -5.44 -6.73
N ILE A 332 -13.93 -5.84 -6.86
CA ILE A 332 -13.43 -6.63 -7.99
C ILE A 332 -14.14 -8.00 -8.05
N ILE A 333 -14.31 -8.67 -6.90
CA ILE A 333 -15.01 -9.95 -6.84
C ILE A 333 -16.47 -9.79 -7.27
N LEU A 334 -17.17 -8.76 -6.78
CA LEU A 334 -18.56 -8.48 -7.16
C LEU A 334 -18.68 -8.18 -8.65
N ALA A 335 -17.76 -7.40 -9.22
CA ALA A 335 -17.71 -7.13 -10.66
C ALA A 335 -17.48 -8.41 -11.48
N ALA A 336 -16.60 -9.30 -11.03
CA ALA A 336 -16.36 -10.59 -11.68
C ALA A 336 -17.60 -11.49 -11.65
N ILE A 337 -18.31 -11.56 -10.52
CA ILE A 337 -19.57 -12.30 -10.39
C ILE A 337 -20.63 -11.73 -11.34
N ALA A 338 -20.78 -10.40 -11.40
CA ALA A 338 -21.72 -9.74 -12.31
C ALA A 338 -21.38 -10.04 -13.78
N ALA A 339 -20.09 -10.02 -14.14
CA ALA A 339 -19.62 -10.38 -15.49
C ALA A 339 -19.95 -11.85 -15.85
N ILE A 340 -19.73 -12.77 -14.92
CA ILE A 340 -20.07 -14.20 -15.10
C ILE A 340 -21.58 -14.38 -15.30
N ILE A 341 -22.41 -13.69 -14.51
CA ILE A 341 -23.88 -13.74 -14.67
C ILE A 341 -24.29 -13.17 -16.03
N PHE A 342 -23.70 -12.07 -16.45
CA PHE A 342 -23.96 -11.46 -17.75
C PHE A 342 -23.59 -12.40 -18.90
N ILE A 343 -22.39 -12.99 -18.87
CA ILE A 343 -21.93 -13.95 -19.90
C ILE A 343 -22.86 -15.17 -19.95
N ARG A 344 -23.25 -15.72 -18.81
CA ARG A 344 -24.21 -16.85 -18.77
C ARG A 344 -25.57 -16.51 -19.37
N ARG A 345 -26.07 -15.30 -19.15
CA ARG A 345 -27.32 -14.82 -19.77
C ARG A 345 -27.17 -14.69 -21.30
N GLN A 346 -26.07 -14.17 -21.78
CA GLN A 346 -25.78 -14.05 -23.22
C GLN A 346 -25.65 -15.42 -23.89
N ASN A 347 -24.94 -16.36 -23.28
CA ASN A 347 -24.81 -17.72 -23.81
C ASN A 347 -26.17 -18.42 -23.92
N ARG A 348 -27.03 -18.34 -22.89
CA ARG A 348 -28.38 -18.91 -22.96
C ARG A 348 -29.21 -18.32 -24.11
N LYS A 349 -29.10 -17.02 -24.37
CA LYS A 349 -29.78 -16.37 -25.48
C LYS A 349 -29.21 -16.83 -26.82
N LEU A 350 -27.90 -17.00 -26.92
CA LEU A 350 -27.24 -17.52 -28.12
C LEU A 350 -27.66 -18.96 -28.41
N ASP A 351 -27.71 -19.83 -27.41
CA ASP A 351 -28.16 -21.23 -27.55
C ASP A 351 -29.59 -21.30 -28.04
N SER A 352 -30.49 -20.45 -27.51
CA SER A 352 -31.88 -20.36 -27.97
C SER A 352 -31.99 -19.90 -29.43
N LEU A 353 -31.16 -18.96 -29.85
CA LEU A 353 -31.12 -18.49 -31.26
C LEU A 353 -30.56 -19.56 -32.18
N ASN A 354 -29.54 -20.28 -31.78
CA ASN A 354 -28.94 -21.36 -32.53
C ASN A 354 -29.94 -22.52 -32.75
N ALA A 355 -30.72 -22.87 -31.68
CA ALA A 355 -31.75 -23.87 -31.79
C ALA A 355 -32.84 -23.48 -32.84
N LYS A 356 -33.31 -22.24 -32.79
CA LYS A 356 -34.29 -21.75 -33.80
C LYS A 356 -33.72 -21.74 -35.21
N LEU A 357 -32.43 -21.41 -35.37
CA LEU A 357 -31.76 -21.42 -36.68
C LEU A 357 -31.68 -22.85 -37.26
N ALA A 358 -31.33 -23.83 -36.40
CA ALA A 358 -31.25 -25.23 -36.76
C ALA A 358 -32.63 -25.76 -37.24
N GLU A 359 -33.68 -25.44 -36.48
CA GLU A 359 -35.07 -25.82 -36.83
C GLU A 359 -35.48 -25.23 -38.21
N ALA A 360 -35.15 -23.95 -38.43
CA ALA A 360 -35.45 -23.31 -39.75
C ALA A 360 -34.66 -23.93 -40.91
N ASP A 361 -33.42 -24.37 -40.67
CA ASP A 361 -32.59 -25.01 -41.70
C ASP A 361 -33.08 -26.44 -42.01
N ASP A 362 -33.53 -27.18 -41.02
CA ASP A 362 -34.16 -28.50 -41.17
C ASP A 362 -35.44 -28.39 -42.03
N ILE A 363 -36.32 -27.42 -41.75
CA ILE A 363 -37.52 -27.15 -42.55
C ILE A 363 -37.19 -26.82 -44.01
N LYS A 364 -36.18 -25.94 -44.20
CA LYS A 364 -35.71 -25.54 -45.54
C LYS A 364 -35.19 -26.77 -46.31
N THR A 365 -34.39 -27.60 -45.66
CA THR A 365 -33.80 -28.80 -46.30
C THR A 365 -34.87 -29.81 -46.70
N ALA A 366 -35.84 -30.05 -45.81
CA ALA A 366 -37.00 -30.92 -46.10
C ALA A 366 -37.80 -30.40 -47.30
N TYR A 367 -38.05 -29.09 -47.38
CA TYR A 367 -38.76 -28.47 -48.50
C TYR A 367 -38.00 -28.62 -49.82
N ILE A 368 -36.70 -28.36 -49.83
CA ILE A 368 -35.88 -28.51 -51.04
C ILE A 368 -35.90 -29.97 -51.52
N GLY A 369 -35.72 -30.95 -50.60
CA GLY A 369 -35.76 -32.38 -50.90
C GLY A 369 -37.09 -32.81 -51.51
N SER A 370 -38.21 -32.38 -50.92
CA SER A 370 -39.56 -32.69 -51.43
C SER A 370 -39.80 -32.07 -52.84
N SER A 371 -39.34 -30.84 -53.07
CA SER A 371 -39.47 -30.17 -54.33
C SER A 371 -38.69 -30.87 -55.48
N PHE A 372 -37.47 -31.32 -55.18
CA PHE A 372 -36.67 -32.09 -56.16
C PHE A 372 -37.29 -33.44 -56.45
N TYR A 373 -37.84 -34.13 -55.47
CA TYR A 373 -38.52 -35.42 -55.63
C TYR A 373 -39.76 -35.26 -56.53
N GLN A 374 -40.61 -34.25 -56.29
CA GLN A 374 -41.76 -33.94 -57.13
C GLN A 374 -41.38 -33.64 -58.57
N ASN A 375 -40.32 -32.81 -58.76
CA ASN A 375 -39.85 -32.50 -60.13
C ASN A 375 -39.37 -33.78 -60.84
N ALA A 376 -38.67 -34.69 -60.20
CA ALA A 376 -38.22 -35.95 -60.76
C ALA A 376 -39.44 -36.84 -61.20
N GLU A 377 -40.48 -36.93 -60.34
CA GLU A 377 -41.71 -37.65 -60.63
C GLU A 377 -42.43 -37.09 -61.84
N TYR A 378 -42.46 -35.74 -62.06
CA TYR A 378 -43.02 -35.10 -63.25
C TYR A 378 -42.23 -35.43 -64.49
N ILE A 379 -40.88 -35.43 -64.46
CA ILE A 379 -40.04 -35.78 -65.58
C ILE A 379 -40.33 -37.26 -65.99
N ASP A 380 -40.43 -38.17 -65.01
CA ASP A 380 -40.77 -39.58 -65.28
C ASP A 380 -42.14 -39.73 -65.97
N LYS A 381 -43.18 -39.05 -65.48
CA LYS A 381 -44.51 -39.04 -66.03
C LYS A 381 -44.50 -38.50 -67.49
N ILE A 382 -43.78 -37.40 -67.73
CA ILE A 382 -43.63 -36.85 -69.10
C ILE A 382 -42.91 -37.87 -69.99
N SER A 383 -41.85 -38.53 -69.50
CA SER A 383 -41.09 -39.52 -70.26
C SER A 383 -41.96 -40.72 -70.65
N ILE A 384 -42.81 -41.22 -69.71
CA ILE A 384 -43.78 -42.31 -69.99
C ILE A 384 -44.82 -41.86 -71.05
N LEU A 385 -45.33 -40.60 -70.93
CA LEU A 385 -46.28 -40.08 -71.87
C LEU A 385 -45.67 -40.02 -73.26
N TYR A 386 -44.46 -39.44 -73.44
CA TYR A 386 -43.79 -39.39 -74.72
C TYR A 386 -43.54 -40.74 -75.31
N LYS A 387 -43.07 -41.75 -74.53
CA LYS A 387 -42.88 -43.14 -74.96
C LYS A 387 -44.19 -43.77 -75.41
N THR A 388 -45.27 -43.48 -74.68
CA THR A 388 -46.63 -44.01 -75.02
C THR A 388 -47.16 -43.41 -76.30
N VAL A 389 -47.04 -42.10 -76.45
CA VAL A 389 -47.44 -41.36 -77.67
C VAL A 389 -46.63 -41.88 -78.86
N ASP A 390 -45.30 -42.00 -78.79
CA ASP A 390 -44.45 -42.49 -79.86
C ASP A 390 -44.81 -43.93 -80.25
N ARG A 391 -45.00 -44.83 -79.31
CA ARG A 391 -45.46 -46.20 -79.53
C ARG A 391 -46.80 -46.24 -80.21
N MET A 392 -47.79 -45.45 -79.79
CA MET A 392 -49.13 -45.41 -80.40
C MET A 392 -49.12 -44.81 -81.79
N LEU A 393 -48.25 -43.87 -82.10
CA LEU A 393 -48.00 -43.30 -83.43
C LEU A 393 -47.39 -44.36 -84.36
N ILE A 394 -46.38 -45.12 -83.93
CA ILE A 394 -45.72 -46.15 -84.74
C ILE A 394 -46.71 -47.29 -85.01
N THR A 395 -47.54 -47.69 -84.05
CA THR A 395 -48.54 -48.74 -84.26
C THR A 395 -49.84 -48.31 -84.90
N LYS A 396 -49.98 -47.03 -85.36
CA LYS A 396 -51.15 -46.42 -85.96
C LYS A 396 -52.44 -46.51 -85.14
N GLN A 397 -52.34 -46.54 -83.79
CA GLN A 397 -53.47 -46.59 -82.89
C GLN A 397 -54.01 -45.18 -82.54
N TYR A 398 -54.48 -44.48 -83.56
CA TYR A 398 -54.90 -43.07 -83.52
C TYR A 398 -56.10 -42.84 -82.56
N GLU A 399 -57.06 -43.78 -82.49
CA GLU A 399 -58.23 -43.63 -81.62
C GLU A 399 -57.90 -43.80 -80.16
N GLU A 400 -56.95 -44.69 -79.86
CA GLU A 400 -56.44 -44.87 -78.46
C GLU A 400 -55.57 -43.70 -78.01
N LEU A 401 -54.72 -43.18 -78.88
CA LEU A 401 -53.99 -41.94 -78.70
C LEU A 401 -54.90 -40.80 -78.33
N ARG A 402 -56.00 -40.63 -79.14
CA ARG A 402 -56.98 -39.57 -78.95
C ARG A 402 -57.70 -39.74 -77.60
N ARG A 403 -57.90 -40.97 -77.09
CA ARG A 403 -58.48 -41.23 -75.75
C ARG A 403 -57.50 -40.95 -74.64
N SER A 404 -56.21 -41.28 -74.77
CA SER A 404 -55.18 -41.05 -73.76
C SER A 404 -54.86 -39.57 -73.56
N VAL A 405 -55.08 -38.75 -74.57
CA VAL A 405 -54.85 -37.29 -74.53
C VAL A 405 -56.17 -36.53 -74.28
N LYS A 406 -57.27 -37.20 -73.92
CA LYS A 406 -58.51 -36.52 -73.57
C LYS A 406 -58.40 -35.66 -72.37
N GLU A 407 -59.10 -34.54 -72.33
CA GLU A 407 -59.16 -33.54 -71.26
C GLU A 407 -59.46 -34.17 -69.85
N SER A 408 -60.21 -35.27 -69.80
CA SER A 408 -60.46 -36.01 -68.56
C SER A 408 -59.24 -36.67 -67.98
N ALA A 409 -58.20 -37.03 -68.76
CA ALA A 409 -56.95 -37.57 -68.24
C ALA A 409 -56.04 -36.46 -67.67
N ILE A 410 -56.05 -35.30 -68.33
CA ILE A 410 -55.28 -34.11 -67.84
C ILE A 410 -55.88 -33.64 -66.52
N ASN A 411 -57.17 -33.56 -66.41
CA ASN A 411 -57.84 -33.16 -65.16
C ASN A 411 -57.50 -34.11 -63.99
N LYS A 412 -57.45 -35.43 -64.24
CA LYS A 412 -57.09 -36.42 -63.22
C LYS A 412 -55.64 -36.29 -62.76
N GLU A 413 -54.68 -35.96 -63.63
CA GLU A 413 -53.29 -35.69 -63.18
C GLU A 413 -53.16 -34.37 -62.47
N ARG A 414 -53.98 -33.38 -62.81
CA ARG A 414 -54.06 -32.09 -62.09
C ARG A 414 -54.61 -32.28 -60.67
N ASP A 415 -55.62 -33.08 -60.50
CA ASP A 415 -56.15 -33.38 -59.18
C ASP A 415 -55.08 -34.08 -58.29
N ARG A 416 -54.32 -35.03 -58.86
CA ARG A 416 -53.18 -35.64 -58.19
C ARG A 416 -52.09 -34.66 -57.82
N MET A 417 -51.78 -33.69 -58.66
CA MET A 417 -50.82 -32.64 -58.39
C MET A 417 -51.29 -31.78 -57.20
N TYR A 418 -52.56 -31.43 -57.14
CA TYR A 418 -53.12 -30.66 -56.06
C TYR A 418 -53.07 -31.44 -54.75
N GLU A 419 -53.38 -32.74 -54.77
CA GLU A 419 -53.31 -33.63 -53.61
C GLU A 419 -51.85 -33.72 -53.12
N SER A 420 -50.91 -33.91 -54.02
CA SER A 420 -49.47 -33.93 -53.67
C SER A 420 -48.98 -32.61 -53.09
N PHE A 421 -49.42 -31.46 -53.67
CA PHE A 421 -49.14 -30.14 -53.17
C PHE A 421 -49.71 -29.92 -51.77
N ASP A 422 -50.96 -30.25 -51.55
CA ASP A 422 -51.65 -30.08 -50.28
C ASP A 422 -50.97 -30.88 -49.18
N ASN A 423 -50.64 -32.17 -49.45
CA ASN A 423 -49.96 -33.04 -48.49
C ASN A 423 -48.56 -32.50 -48.12
N THR A 424 -47.80 -32.08 -49.11
CA THR A 424 -46.46 -31.51 -48.85
C THR A 424 -46.56 -30.19 -48.10
N PHE A 425 -47.46 -29.30 -48.49
CA PHE A 425 -47.68 -28.02 -47.85
C PHE A 425 -48.12 -28.17 -46.37
N LEU A 426 -49.09 -29.07 -46.10
CA LEU A 426 -49.60 -29.32 -44.76
C LEU A 426 -48.56 -30.06 -43.87
N THR A 427 -47.62 -30.80 -44.47
CA THR A 427 -46.50 -31.38 -43.76
C THR A 427 -45.52 -30.28 -43.25
N ILE A 428 -45.31 -29.26 -44.09
CA ILE A 428 -44.43 -28.12 -43.77
C ILE A 428 -45.12 -27.13 -42.83
N PHE A 429 -46.41 -26.89 -43.07
CA PHE A 429 -47.24 -25.96 -42.29
C PHE A 429 -48.44 -26.67 -41.64
N PRO A 430 -48.24 -27.52 -40.62
CA PRO A 430 -49.35 -28.34 -40.06
C PRO A 430 -50.49 -27.50 -39.44
N SER A 431 -50.15 -26.31 -38.91
CA SER A 431 -51.11 -25.38 -38.32
C SER A 431 -51.83 -24.47 -39.33
N PHE A 432 -51.50 -24.53 -40.63
CA PHE A 432 -52.02 -23.60 -41.61
C PHE A 432 -53.54 -23.50 -41.65
N VAL A 433 -54.24 -24.62 -41.73
CA VAL A 433 -55.73 -24.65 -41.80
C VAL A 433 -56.33 -24.01 -40.53
N GLN A 434 -55.77 -24.31 -39.36
CA GLN A 434 -56.24 -23.76 -38.11
C GLN A 434 -56.00 -22.26 -38.01
N GLU A 435 -54.77 -21.80 -38.32
CA GLU A 435 -54.40 -20.40 -38.27
C GLU A 435 -55.09 -19.58 -39.37
N TYR A 436 -55.25 -20.14 -40.55
CA TYR A 436 -56.06 -19.56 -41.63
C TYR A 436 -57.50 -19.33 -41.19
N ASN A 437 -58.20 -20.35 -40.66
CA ASN A 437 -59.55 -20.23 -40.20
C ASN A 437 -59.73 -19.26 -39.03
N ALA A 438 -58.68 -19.04 -38.19
CA ALA A 438 -58.72 -18.06 -37.12
C ALA A 438 -58.84 -16.61 -37.64
N LEU A 439 -58.56 -16.36 -38.91
CA LEU A 439 -58.74 -15.07 -39.57
C LEU A 439 -60.18 -14.74 -39.97
N PHE A 440 -61.12 -15.68 -39.78
CA PHE A 440 -62.52 -15.57 -40.16
C PHE A 440 -63.48 -15.78 -39.01
N LYS A 441 -64.71 -15.29 -39.15
CA LYS A 441 -65.82 -15.65 -38.23
C LYS A 441 -66.18 -17.15 -38.40
N GLU A 442 -66.72 -17.75 -37.36
CA GLU A 442 -67.05 -19.18 -37.33
C GLU A 442 -67.93 -19.62 -38.49
N GLU A 443 -68.86 -18.77 -38.97
CA GLU A 443 -69.76 -19.01 -40.13
C GLU A 443 -69.06 -18.99 -41.48
N ASP A 444 -67.88 -18.37 -41.59
CA ASP A 444 -67.09 -18.24 -42.83
C ASP A 444 -65.86 -19.18 -42.86
N GLN A 445 -65.64 -19.98 -41.80
CA GLN A 445 -64.55 -20.95 -41.75
C GLN A 445 -64.76 -22.11 -42.69
N VAL A 446 -63.67 -22.56 -43.30
CA VAL A 446 -63.70 -23.65 -44.29
C VAL A 446 -62.96 -24.85 -43.69
N HIS A 447 -63.67 -26.01 -43.56
CA HIS A 447 -63.10 -27.25 -43.08
C HIS A 447 -63.13 -28.31 -44.23
N PRO A 448 -62.09 -28.34 -45.06
CA PRO A 448 -62.04 -29.30 -46.16
C PRO A 448 -61.87 -30.72 -45.60
N GLN A 449 -62.60 -31.69 -46.14
CA GLN A 449 -62.51 -33.09 -45.71
C GLN A 449 -61.18 -33.73 -46.10
N ASN A 450 -60.59 -33.36 -47.24
CA ASN A 450 -59.26 -33.79 -47.70
C ASN A 450 -58.50 -32.64 -48.30
N GLY A 451 -57.27 -32.40 -47.89
CA GLY A 451 -56.38 -31.39 -48.46
C GLY A 451 -56.81 -29.93 -48.20
N LEU A 452 -56.56 -29.06 -49.14
CA LEU A 452 -56.87 -27.61 -49.09
C LEU A 452 -58.02 -27.29 -50.06
N SER A 453 -58.89 -26.36 -49.69
CA SER A 453 -59.84 -25.80 -50.67
C SER A 453 -59.10 -24.95 -51.74
N THR A 454 -59.75 -24.68 -52.88
CA THR A 454 -59.16 -23.83 -53.89
C THR A 454 -58.76 -22.48 -53.33
N GLU A 455 -59.56 -21.90 -52.46
CA GLU A 455 -59.27 -20.60 -51.83
C GLU A 455 -58.07 -20.76 -50.89
N MET A 456 -57.99 -21.81 -50.08
CA MET A 456 -56.84 -22.06 -49.24
C MET A 456 -55.57 -22.33 -50.02
N ARG A 457 -55.61 -23.00 -51.21
CA ARG A 457 -54.46 -23.21 -52.08
C ARG A 457 -53.91 -21.90 -52.60
N ILE A 458 -54.79 -20.91 -52.95
CA ILE A 458 -54.33 -19.57 -53.33
C ILE A 458 -53.47 -18.95 -52.25
N PHE A 459 -53.93 -19.01 -51.01
CA PHE A 459 -53.20 -18.40 -49.88
C PHE A 459 -52.06 -19.31 -49.37
N ALA A 460 -52.09 -20.59 -49.60
CA ALA A 460 -50.94 -21.47 -49.38
C ALA A 460 -49.79 -21.11 -50.34
N LEU A 461 -50.09 -20.81 -51.61
CA LEU A 461 -49.10 -20.33 -52.56
C LEU A 461 -48.52 -18.96 -52.16
N ILE A 462 -49.35 -18.04 -51.67
CA ILE A 462 -48.89 -16.74 -51.13
C ILE A 462 -48.00 -16.99 -49.89
N ARG A 463 -48.32 -17.91 -49.01
CA ARG A 463 -47.49 -18.29 -47.88
C ARG A 463 -46.12 -18.80 -48.29
N LEU A 464 -46.00 -19.45 -49.47
CA LEU A 464 -44.74 -19.90 -50.08
C LEU A 464 -44.01 -18.77 -50.84
N GLY A 465 -44.53 -17.54 -50.81
CA GLY A 465 -43.91 -16.38 -51.47
C GLY A 465 -44.34 -16.21 -52.96
N ILE A 466 -45.30 -17.00 -53.43
CA ILE A 466 -45.87 -16.84 -54.79
C ILE A 466 -47.08 -15.91 -54.71
N THR A 467 -46.81 -14.59 -54.76
CA THR A 467 -47.84 -13.54 -54.57
C THR A 467 -48.49 -13.08 -55.81
N GLU A 468 -47.84 -13.28 -56.99
CA GLU A 468 -48.27 -12.82 -58.30
C GLU A 468 -49.51 -13.61 -58.80
N SER A 469 -50.61 -12.95 -59.01
CA SER A 469 -51.87 -13.59 -59.47
C SER A 469 -51.75 -14.37 -60.80
N ASP A 470 -50.82 -13.94 -61.65
CA ASP A 470 -50.51 -14.61 -62.89
C ASP A 470 -49.87 -16.00 -62.68
N ARG A 471 -48.94 -16.14 -61.74
CA ARG A 471 -48.31 -17.40 -61.38
C ARG A 471 -49.26 -18.34 -60.65
N ILE A 472 -50.10 -17.80 -59.78
CA ILE A 472 -51.14 -18.56 -59.06
C ILE A 472 -52.15 -19.09 -60.06
N ALA A 473 -52.56 -18.26 -61.02
CA ALA A 473 -53.49 -18.62 -62.07
C ALA A 473 -52.97 -19.79 -62.92
N LYS A 474 -51.71 -19.77 -63.33
CA LYS A 474 -51.05 -20.84 -64.08
C LYS A 474 -50.97 -22.13 -63.27
N PHE A 475 -50.67 -22.05 -61.97
CA PHE A 475 -50.59 -23.23 -61.08
C PHE A 475 -51.97 -23.91 -60.91
N LEU A 476 -52.99 -23.12 -60.67
CA LEU A 476 -54.35 -23.59 -60.42
C LEU A 476 -55.24 -23.81 -61.68
N ASP A 477 -54.74 -23.48 -62.86
CA ASP A 477 -55.45 -23.55 -64.15
C ASP A 477 -56.74 -22.72 -64.15
N TYR A 478 -56.64 -21.48 -63.64
CA TYR A 478 -57.69 -20.49 -63.64
C TYR A 478 -57.26 -19.24 -64.42
N SER A 479 -58.25 -18.40 -64.79
CA SER A 479 -57.92 -17.09 -65.33
C SER A 479 -57.40 -16.17 -64.19
N VAL A 480 -56.52 -15.21 -64.56
CA VAL A 480 -56.04 -14.23 -63.54
C VAL A 480 -57.20 -13.45 -62.93
N HIS A 481 -58.26 -13.19 -63.74
CA HIS A 481 -59.48 -12.56 -63.26
C HIS A 481 -60.16 -13.39 -62.15
N THR A 482 -60.26 -14.70 -62.34
CA THR A 482 -60.83 -15.64 -61.40
C THR A 482 -60.03 -15.66 -60.08
N ILE A 483 -58.69 -15.70 -60.13
CA ILE A 483 -57.85 -15.65 -58.95
C ILE A 483 -58.02 -14.34 -58.13
N ASN A 484 -58.08 -13.22 -58.83
CA ASN A 484 -58.32 -11.91 -58.20
C ASN A 484 -59.73 -11.84 -57.58
N THR A 485 -60.72 -12.45 -58.20
CA THR A 485 -62.08 -12.57 -57.63
C THR A 485 -62.07 -13.41 -56.35
N TYR A 486 -61.37 -14.56 -56.32
CA TYR A 486 -61.17 -15.37 -55.09
C TYR A 486 -60.46 -14.60 -54.05
N LYS A 487 -59.33 -13.98 -54.34
CA LYS A 487 -58.57 -13.17 -53.36
C LYS A 487 -59.47 -12.09 -52.74
N THR A 488 -60.17 -11.30 -53.54
CA THR A 488 -61.05 -10.23 -53.05
C THR A 488 -62.20 -10.79 -52.21
N ARG A 489 -62.82 -11.88 -52.61
CA ARG A 489 -63.91 -12.51 -51.92
C ARG A 489 -63.46 -13.01 -50.48
N VAL A 490 -62.32 -13.65 -50.43
CA VAL A 490 -61.78 -14.18 -49.18
C VAL A 490 -61.37 -13.03 -48.25
N LYS A 491 -60.65 -12.01 -48.76
CA LYS A 491 -60.27 -10.86 -47.98
C LYS A 491 -61.48 -10.13 -47.36
N ASN A 492 -62.55 -9.94 -48.14
CA ASN A 492 -63.76 -9.26 -47.69
C ASN A 492 -64.54 -10.03 -46.61
N LYS A 493 -64.28 -11.33 -46.42
CA LYS A 493 -64.88 -12.18 -45.37
C LYS A 493 -64.01 -12.24 -44.11
N SER A 494 -62.75 -11.83 -44.21
CA SER A 494 -61.82 -11.92 -43.09
C SER A 494 -62.10 -10.84 -42.04
N LEU A 495 -61.64 -11.14 -40.81
CA LEU A 495 -61.63 -10.18 -39.69
C LEU A 495 -60.46 -9.18 -39.80
N VAL A 496 -59.56 -9.39 -40.75
CA VAL A 496 -58.35 -8.60 -40.95
C VAL A 496 -58.57 -7.64 -42.08
N GLU A 497 -57.95 -6.43 -42.00
CA GLU A 497 -57.99 -5.44 -43.06
C GLU A 497 -57.41 -6.02 -44.38
N ASN A 498 -58.09 -5.70 -45.52
CA ASN A 498 -57.76 -6.27 -46.82
C ASN A 498 -56.27 -6.10 -47.22
N ASP A 499 -55.67 -4.98 -46.88
CA ASP A 499 -54.27 -4.65 -47.24
C ASP A 499 -53.25 -5.48 -46.42
N SER A 500 -53.55 -5.82 -45.17
CA SER A 500 -52.68 -6.60 -44.29
C SER A 500 -52.95 -8.10 -44.29
N PHE A 501 -53.99 -8.54 -44.99
CA PHE A 501 -54.36 -9.96 -44.98
C PHE A 501 -53.28 -10.90 -45.56
N GLU A 502 -52.69 -10.53 -46.69
CA GLU A 502 -51.61 -11.35 -47.29
C GLU A 502 -50.33 -11.35 -46.45
N GLU A 503 -50.05 -10.25 -45.74
CA GLU A 503 -48.91 -10.18 -44.79
C GLU A 503 -49.14 -11.12 -43.60
N GLN A 504 -50.38 -11.19 -43.06
CA GLN A 504 -50.72 -12.14 -42.01
C GLN A 504 -50.61 -13.60 -42.46
N ILE A 505 -51.09 -13.88 -43.69
CA ILE A 505 -50.90 -15.21 -44.29
C ILE A 505 -49.44 -15.63 -44.35
N MET A 506 -48.55 -14.66 -44.73
CA MET A 506 -47.09 -14.92 -44.78
C MET A 506 -46.47 -15.25 -43.43
N THR A 507 -47.12 -14.89 -42.31
CA THR A 507 -46.59 -15.17 -40.96
C THR A 507 -47.12 -16.51 -40.39
N ILE A 508 -48.10 -17.18 -41.01
CA ILE A 508 -48.65 -18.44 -40.55
C ILE A 508 -47.53 -19.51 -40.43
N GLY A 509 -47.42 -20.16 -39.25
CA GLY A 509 -46.43 -21.19 -38.97
C GLY A 509 -45.02 -20.68 -38.72
N ILE A 510 -44.80 -19.35 -38.56
CA ILE A 510 -43.57 -18.79 -38.03
C ILE A 510 -43.74 -18.63 -36.50
N ARG A 511 -43.29 -19.58 -35.70
CA ARG A 511 -43.22 -19.48 -34.25
C ARG A 511 -41.80 -19.37 -33.76
#